data_1014c34543f7a8c80496d94f51a84528
#
_entry.id   1014c34543f7a8c80496d94f51a84528
#
_cell.length_a   1.000
_cell.length_b   1.000
_cell.length_c   1.000
_cell.angle_alpha   90.00
_cell.angle_beta   90.00
_cell.angle_gamma   90.00
#
_symmetry.space_group_name_H-M   'P 1'
#
loop_
_entity.id
_entity.type
_entity.pdbx_description
1 polymer ?
#
loop_
_entity_poly.entity_id
_entity_poly.type
_entity_poly.pdbx_seq_one_letter_code
_entity_poly.pdbx_strand_id
1 'polypeptide(L)'
;AIGHGNDALAKTPEQLKILKDANVVDAGGQGLIFFLIGCLNGLTGKVSEVNLEIKPVISRLEAKGESFSIEYPYCTEFIISPCKLAAKEIRQKLGTWGESMIVAEGDNLIKVHIHAQRPGHVLDMAASWGTLHDIKCDNMVDQFHKNKEKQQDEPKRPLGVLAVVSG
;
A
#
# COMPACT_ATOMS: atom_id res chain seq x y z
N ALA A 1 -10.61 -23.39 4.45
CA ALA A 1 -9.78 -22.32 3.85
C ALA A 1 -10.02 -20.98 4.53
N ILE A 2 -11.26 -20.43 4.54
CA ILE A 2 -11.54 -19.08 5.12
C ILE A 2 -11.22 -19.02 6.63
N GLY A 3 -11.54 -20.07 7.42
CA GLY A 3 -11.19 -20.12 8.85
C GLY A 3 -9.69 -19.97 9.08
N HIS A 4 -8.85 -20.76 8.41
CA HIS A 4 -7.40 -20.64 8.52
C HIS A 4 -6.87 -19.29 8.01
N GLY A 5 -7.56 -18.70 7.00
CA GLY A 5 -7.23 -17.35 6.53
C GLY A 5 -7.45 -16.29 7.61
N ASN A 6 -8.58 -16.36 8.33
CA ASN A 6 -8.85 -15.47 9.45
C ASN A 6 -7.84 -15.64 10.61
N ASP A 7 -7.44 -16.90 10.91
CA ASP A 7 -6.43 -17.17 11.92
C ASP A 7 -5.06 -16.58 11.55
N ALA A 8 -4.69 -16.68 10.26
CA ALA A 8 -3.47 -16.06 9.74
C ALA A 8 -3.55 -14.53 9.77
N LEU A 9 -4.68 -13.95 9.37
CA LEU A 9 -4.91 -12.51 9.39
C LEU A 9 -4.77 -11.93 10.81
N ALA A 10 -5.36 -12.60 11.80
CA ALA A 10 -5.29 -12.17 13.20
C ALA A 10 -3.84 -12.13 13.74
N LYS A 11 -2.92 -12.91 13.16
CA LYS A 11 -1.50 -12.95 13.54
C LYS A 11 -0.62 -11.93 12.80
N THR A 12 -1.15 -11.22 11.81
CA THR A 12 -0.36 -10.25 11.04
C THR A 12 0.25 -9.11 11.89
N PRO A 13 -0.37 -8.63 12.99
CA PRO A 13 0.26 -7.66 13.89
C PRO A 13 1.52 -8.20 14.59
N GLU A 14 1.64 -9.53 14.75
CA GLU A 14 2.83 -10.14 15.33
C GLU A 14 4.00 -10.21 14.33
N GLN A 15 3.69 -10.15 13.03
CA GLN A 15 4.67 -10.26 11.95
C GLN A 15 5.24 -8.89 11.54
N LEU A 16 4.47 -7.82 11.67
CA LEU A 16 4.87 -6.47 11.29
C LEU A 16 4.65 -5.50 12.45
N LYS A 17 5.75 -4.92 12.94
CA LYS A 17 5.73 -3.98 14.06
C LYS A 17 4.76 -2.81 13.84
N ILE A 18 4.70 -2.27 12.62
CA ILE A 18 3.80 -1.15 12.27
C ILE A 18 2.31 -1.52 12.46
N LEU A 19 1.92 -2.76 12.14
CA LEU A 19 0.55 -3.23 12.36
C LEU A 19 0.25 -3.40 13.85
N LYS A 20 1.25 -3.87 14.60
CA LYS A 20 1.15 -4.02 16.06
C LYS A 20 1.02 -2.66 16.74
N ASP A 21 1.85 -1.71 16.37
CA ASP A 21 1.85 -0.34 16.94
C ASP A 21 0.54 0.39 16.62
N ALA A 22 0.00 0.18 15.41
CA ALA A 22 -1.30 0.71 14.97
C ALA A 22 -2.51 -0.08 15.52
N ASN A 23 -2.28 -1.25 16.13
CA ASN A 23 -3.32 -2.18 16.62
C ASN A 23 -4.35 -2.55 15.53
N VAL A 24 -3.85 -2.87 14.34
CA VAL A 24 -4.63 -3.26 13.15
C VAL A 24 -4.08 -4.55 12.54
N VAL A 25 -4.91 -5.24 11.76
CA VAL A 25 -4.50 -6.37 10.93
C VAL A 25 -4.07 -5.88 9.55
N ASP A 26 -3.43 -6.75 8.77
CA ASP A 26 -3.07 -6.45 7.38
C ASP A 26 -4.32 -6.19 6.51
N ALA A 27 -4.41 -4.99 5.93
CA ALA A 27 -5.56 -4.57 5.13
C ALA A 27 -5.70 -5.38 3.83
N GLY A 28 -4.58 -5.77 3.22
CA GLY A 28 -4.58 -6.61 2.02
C GLY A 28 -5.11 -8.00 2.31
N GLY A 29 -4.65 -8.62 3.39
CA GLY A 29 -5.15 -9.90 3.89
C GLY A 29 -6.64 -9.84 4.24
N GLN A 30 -7.09 -8.77 4.89
CA GLN A 30 -8.50 -8.54 5.19
C GLN A 30 -9.35 -8.49 3.91
N GLY A 31 -8.88 -7.75 2.89
CA GLY A 31 -9.55 -7.65 1.59
C GLY A 31 -9.65 -9.00 0.88
N LEU A 32 -8.59 -9.81 0.91
CA LEU A 32 -8.60 -11.16 0.35
C LEU A 32 -9.64 -12.05 1.05
N ILE A 33 -9.75 -11.99 2.38
CA ILE A 33 -10.75 -12.75 3.12
C ILE A 33 -12.16 -12.33 2.71
N PHE A 34 -12.45 -11.05 2.59
CA PHE A 34 -13.74 -10.56 2.12
C PHE A 34 -14.06 -11.03 0.70
N PHE A 35 -13.10 -11.01 -0.19
CA PHE A 35 -13.25 -11.53 -1.54
C PHE A 35 -13.62 -13.03 -1.53
N LEU A 36 -12.91 -13.85 -0.75
CA LEU A 36 -13.19 -15.28 -0.64
C LEU A 36 -14.57 -15.57 -0.02
N ILE A 37 -15.00 -14.78 0.97
CA ILE A 37 -16.34 -14.87 1.55
C ILE A 37 -17.40 -14.53 0.48
N GLY A 38 -17.19 -13.47 -0.29
CA GLY A 38 -18.08 -13.07 -1.39
C GLY A 38 -18.21 -14.16 -2.45
N CYS A 39 -17.10 -14.78 -2.86
CA CYS A 39 -17.09 -15.91 -3.78
C CYS A 39 -17.89 -17.11 -3.22
N LEU A 40 -17.68 -17.47 -1.96
CA LEU A 40 -18.39 -18.58 -1.32
C LEU A 40 -19.90 -18.31 -1.23
N ASN A 41 -20.28 -17.09 -0.86
CA ASN A 41 -21.68 -16.68 -0.79
C ASN A 41 -22.35 -16.72 -2.17
N GLY A 42 -21.66 -16.25 -3.22
CA GLY A 42 -22.13 -16.34 -4.60
C GLY A 42 -22.33 -17.79 -5.06
N LEU A 43 -21.38 -18.68 -4.77
CA LEU A 43 -21.46 -20.09 -5.12
C LEU A 43 -22.54 -20.85 -4.35
N THR A 44 -22.83 -20.46 -3.11
CA THR A 44 -23.83 -21.13 -2.25
C THR A 44 -25.23 -20.51 -2.34
N GLY A 45 -25.42 -19.45 -3.15
CA GLY A 45 -26.66 -18.70 -3.27
C GLY A 45 -27.05 -17.96 -2.00
N LYS A 46 -26.15 -17.83 -1.03
CA LYS A 46 -26.36 -17.06 0.19
C LYS A 46 -26.05 -15.60 -0.07
N VAL A 47 -27.05 -14.81 -0.42
CA VAL A 47 -26.94 -13.34 -0.39
C VAL A 47 -27.01 -12.93 1.08
N SER A 48 -25.89 -12.92 1.77
CA SER A 48 -25.81 -12.37 3.11
C SER A 48 -25.77 -10.85 2.97
N GLU A 49 -26.64 -10.15 3.69
CA GLU A 49 -26.38 -8.76 4.05
C GLU A 49 -25.07 -8.77 4.84
N VAL A 50 -23.98 -8.41 4.19
CA VAL A 50 -22.68 -8.31 4.83
C VAL A 50 -22.74 -7.08 5.72
N ASN A 51 -23.05 -7.27 6.97
CA ASN A 51 -22.95 -6.22 7.97
C ASN A 51 -21.46 -5.96 8.22
N LEU A 52 -20.88 -5.12 7.35
CA LEU A 52 -19.50 -4.69 7.46
C LEU A 52 -19.46 -3.64 8.59
N GLU A 53 -19.30 -4.08 9.83
CA GLU A 53 -18.79 -3.19 10.87
C GLU A 53 -17.33 -2.84 10.52
N ILE A 54 -17.14 -2.01 9.51
CA ILE A 54 -15.88 -1.37 9.22
C ILE A 54 -15.69 -0.33 10.32
N LYS A 55 -15.03 -0.71 11.40
CA LYS A 55 -14.53 0.28 12.35
C LYS A 55 -13.47 1.09 11.61
N PRO A 56 -13.69 2.38 11.34
CA PRO A 56 -12.72 3.19 10.63
C PRO A 56 -11.43 3.22 11.46
N VAL A 57 -10.39 2.60 10.95
CA VAL A 57 -9.05 2.55 11.58
C VAL A 57 -8.43 3.95 11.70
N ILE A 58 -8.94 4.89 10.92
CA ILE A 58 -8.41 6.27 10.80
C ILE A 58 -8.54 7.08 12.09
N SER A 59 -9.51 6.77 12.96
CA SER A 59 -9.77 7.56 14.17
C SER A 59 -8.75 7.38 15.31
N ARG A 60 -7.84 6.39 15.22
CA ARG A 60 -6.85 6.14 16.28
C ARG A 60 -5.47 6.76 16.04
N LEU A 61 -5.13 7.12 14.81
CA LEU A 61 -3.90 7.86 14.52
C LEU A 61 -3.99 9.34 14.97
N GLU A 62 -5.20 9.85 15.20
CA GLU A 62 -5.41 11.24 15.66
C GLU A 62 -5.23 11.43 17.17
N ALA A 63 -5.19 10.38 17.98
CA ALA A 63 -5.21 10.47 19.45
C ALA A 63 -3.83 10.72 20.08
N LYS A 64 -2.74 10.63 19.33
CA LYS A 64 -1.41 11.03 19.78
C LYS A 64 -0.97 12.21 18.94
N GLY A 65 -0.97 13.40 19.56
CA GLY A 65 -0.46 14.66 18.99
C GLY A 65 1.07 14.63 18.76
N GLU A 66 1.60 13.52 18.29
CA GLU A 66 2.97 13.41 17.82
C GLU A 66 3.01 13.88 16.37
N SER A 67 3.88 14.83 16.08
CA SER A 67 4.18 15.28 14.74
C SER A 67 4.53 14.05 13.91
N PHE A 68 3.66 13.72 12.93
CA PHE A 68 3.86 12.60 12.02
C PHE A 68 5.06 12.94 11.12
N SER A 69 6.24 12.50 11.53
CA SER A 69 7.45 12.63 10.74
C SER A 69 7.63 11.36 9.92
N ILE A 70 7.38 11.45 8.61
CA ILE A 70 7.71 10.39 7.67
C ILE A 70 9.18 10.57 7.29
N GLU A 71 10.04 9.63 7.65
CA GLU A 71 11.46 9.69 7.34
C GLU A 71 11.70 9.64 5.82
N TYR A 72 10.87 8.91 5.08
CA TYR A 72 10.92 8.74 3.63
C TYR A 72 9.60 9.21 2.99
N PRO A 73 9.41 10.54 2.82
CA PRO A 73 8.09 11.09 2.50
C PRO A 73 7.67 10.93 1.04
N TYR A 74 8.55 10.49 0.14
CA TYR A 74 8.25 10.38 -1.28
C TYR A 74 8.07 8.94 -1.70
N CYS A 75 6.84 8.57 -2.09
CA CYS A 75 6.55 7.32 -2.79
C CYS A 75 6.98 7.47 -4.24
N THR A 76 7.99 6.70 -4.66
CA THR A 76 8.59 6.78 -5.99
C THR A 76 8.41 5.46 -6.71
N GLU A 77 7.76 5.50 -7.87
CA GLU A 77 7.56 4.35 -8.74
C GLU A 77 8.13 4.62 -10.13
N PHE A 78 8.71 3.62 -10.75
CA PHE A 78 9.20 3.69 -12.13
C PHE A 78 9.45 2.31 -12.72
N ILE A 79 9.51 2.26 -14.04
CA ILE A 79 9.93 1.08 -14.81
C ILE A 79 11.27 1.36 -15.45
N ILE A 80 12.18 0.38 -15.44
CA ILE A 80 13.44 0.40 -16.17
C ILE A 80 13.33 -0.60 -17.32
N SER A 81 13.46 -0.16 -18.57
CA SER A 81 13.42 -1.04 -19.76
C SER A 81 14.20 -0.44 -20.94
N PRO A 82 15.11 -1.20 -21.59
CA PRO A 82 15.69 -2.45 -21.09
C PRO A 82 16.55 -2.21 -19.85
N CYS A 83 16.58 -3.15 -18.91
CA CYS A 83 17.40 -3.05 -17.71
C CYS A 83 18.67 -3.88 -17.82
N LYS A 84 19.81 -3.30 -17.45
CA LYS A 84 21.13 -3.97 -17.46
C LYS A 84 21.41 -4.78 -16.20
N LEU A 85 20.63 -4.59 -15.14
CA LEU A 85 20.84 -5.20 -13.83
C LEU A 85 19.70 -6.16 -13.51
N ALA A 86 20.02 -7.19 -12.72
CA ALA A 86 19.01 -8.07 -12.14
C ALA A 86 18.31 -7.40 -10.95
N ALA A 87 17.07 -7.80 -10.64
CA ALA A 87 16.28 -7.26 -9.53
C ALA A 87 17.01 -7.31 -8.18
N LYS A 88 17.84 -8.35 -7.96
CA LYS A 88 18.64 -8.49 -6.73
C LYS A 88 19.68 -7.38 -6.59
N GLU A 89 20.35 -7.01 -7.68
CA GLU A 89 21.36 -5.96 -7.68
C GLU A 89 20.75 -4.59 -7.45
N ILE A 90 19.58 -4.34 -8.05
CA ILE A 90 18.81 -3.11 -7.83
C ILE A 90 18.41 -2.98 -6.37
N ARG A 91 17.90 -4.06 -5.74
CA ARG A 91 17.57 -4.06 -4.30
C ARG A 91 18.78 -3.70 -3.45
N GLN A 92 19.95 -4.25 -3.75
CA GLN A 92 21.18 -3.92 -3.01
C GLN A 92 21.60 -2.46 -3.16
N LYS A 93 21.53 -1.93 -4.39
CA LYS A 93 21.97 -0.55 -4.69
C LYS A 93 21.03 0.51 -4.13
N LEU A 94 19.72 0.26 -4.14
CA LEU A 94 18.70 1.19 -3.63
C LEU A 94 18.41 1.02 -2.15
N GLY A 95 18.78 -0.09 -1.53
CA GLY A 95 18.43 -0.41 -0.14
C GLY A 95 18.90 0.57 0.93
N THR A 96 19.90 1.41 0.62
CA THR A 96 20.40 2.47 1.52
C THR A 96 19.70 3.82 1.30
N TRP A 97 18.86 3.95 0.27
CA TRP A 97 18.27 5.23 -0.17
C TRP A 97 16.79 5.35 0.17
N GLY A 98 16.20 4.30 0.72
CA GLY A 98 14.79 4.30 1.08
C GLY A 98 14.35 3.02 1.75
N GLU A 99 13.07 2.96 2.05
CA GLU A 99 12.40 1.82 2.68
C GLU A 99 11.19 1.35 1.86
N SER A 100 10.49 0.32 2.34
CA SER A 100 9.28 -0.22 1.72
C SER A 100 9.47 -0.55 0.23
N MET A 101 10.67 -1.05 -0.12
CA MET A 101 11.04 -1.26 -1.51
C MET A 101 10.48 -2.56 -2.07
N ILE A 102 9.81 -2.44 -3.22
CA ILE A 102 9.34 -3.57 -4.03
C ILE A 102 10.03 -3.49 -5.39
N VAL A 103 10.69 -4.58 -5.79
CA VAL A 103 11.28 -4.72 -7.12
C VAL A 103 10.69 -5.95 -7.79
N ALA A 104 9.90 -5.74 -8.83
CA ALA A 104 9.27 -6.78 -9.63
C ALA A 104 9.97 -6.89 -10.99
N GLU A 105 10.35 -8.12 -11.36
CA GLU A 105 11.03 -8.43 -12.62
C GLU A 105 10.02 -9.01 -13.61
N GLY A 106 10.02 -8.51 -14.85
CA GLY A 106 9.24 -8.99 -15.97
C GLY A 106 10.13 -9.21 -17.20
N ASP A 107 9.54 -9.49 -18.35
CA ASP A 107 10.27 -9.70 -19.60
C ASP A 107 10.97 -8.41 -20.03
N ASN A 108 12.31 -8.38 -19.83
CA ASN A 108 13.20 -7.27 -20.18
C ASN A 108 12.85 -5.92 -19.52
N LEU A 109 12.13 -5.94 -18.42
CA LEU A 109 11.76 -4.76 -17.63
C LEU A 109 11.83 -5.03 -16.13
N ILE A 110 12.10 -4.00 -15.36
CA ILE A 110 12.02 -4.05 -13.91
C ILE A 110 11.15 -2.89 -13.43
N LYS A 111 10.11 -3.21 -12.66
CA LYS A 111 9.29 -2.22 -11.95
C LYS A 111 9.83 -2.05 -10.53
N VAL A 112 10.04 -0.80 -10.13
CA VAL A 112 10.51 -0.43 -8.79
C VAL A 112 9.48 0.45 -8.12
N HIS A 113 9.19 0.15 -6.85
CA HIS A 113 8.49 1.01 -5.90
C HIS A 113 9.40 1.19 -4.68
N ILE A 114 9.60 2.41 -4.22
CA ILE A 114 10.43 2.72 -3.06
C ILE A 114 9.94 4.00 -2.38
N HIS A 115 9.92 4.01 -1.05
CA HIS A 115 9.76 5.24 -0.28
C HIS A 115 11.14 5.85 -0.05
N ALA A 116 11.36 7.06 -0.51
CA ALA A 116 12.66 7.71 -0.47
C ALA A 116 12.59 9.12 0.17
N GLN A 117 13.69 9.54 0.76
CA GLN A 117 13.85 10.92 1.22
C GLN A 117 14.23 11.86 0.06
N ARG A 118 14.96 11.34 -0.92
CA ARG A 118 15.49 12.07 -2.08
C ARG A 118 15.18 11.34 -3.38
N PRO A 119 13.95 11.45 -3.91
CA PRO A 119 13.52 10.69 -5.08
C PRO A 119 14.37 10.98 -6.33
N GLY A 120 14.84 12.21 -6.52
CA GLY A 120 15.71 12.56 -7.62
C GLY A 120 17.00 11.73 -7.66
N HIS A 121 17.57 11.42 -6.50
CA HIS A 121 18.79 10.60 -6.42
C HIS A 121 18.52 9.13 -6.81
N VAL A 122 17.39 8.60 -6.38
CA VAL A 122 16.95 7.25 -6.75
C VAL A 122 16.75 7.13 -8.27
N LEU A 123 16.11 8.13 -8.88
CA LEU A 123 15.88 8.18 -10.33
C LEU A 123 17.17 8.37 -11.13
N ASP A 124 18.10 9.21 -10.65
CA ASP A 124 19.39 9.42 -11.28
C ASP A 124 20.23 8.12 -11.32
N MET A 125 20.28 7.42 -10.20
CA MET A 125 20.91 6.09 -10.15
C MET A 125 20.21 5.11 -11.10
N ALA A 126 18.90 5.05 -11.10
CA ALA A 126 18.13 4.13 -11.93
C ALA A 126 18.32 4.40 -13.43
N ALA A 127 18.42 5.66 -13.84
CA ALA A 127 18.69 6.07 -15.22
C ALA A 127 20.03 5.55 -15.76
N SER A 128 21.00 5.30 -14.87
CA SER A 128 22.29 4.70 -15.28
C SER A 128 22.19 3.21 -15.66
N TRP A 129 21.11 2.53 -15.25
CA TRP A 129 20.90 1.09 -15.48
C TRP A 129 20.04 0.78 -16.70
N GLY A 130 19.26 1.74 -17.19
CA GLY A 130 18.42 1.61 -18.36
C GLY A 130 17.55 2.83 -18.58
N THR A 131 16.61 2.73 -19.52
CA THR A 131 15.67 3.81 -19.79
C THR A 131 14.53 3.76 -18.79
N LEU A 132 14.17 4.92 -18.21
CA LEU A 132 13.07 5.05 -17.26
C LEU A 132 11.76 5.32 -17.99
N HIS A 133 10.71 4.62 -17.53
CA HIS A 133 9.32 4.77 -18.01
C HIS A 133 8.37 4.87 -16.81
N ASP A 134 7.19 5.43 -17.02
CA ASP A 134 6.07 5.51 -16.06
C ASP A 134 6.53 6.02 -14.68
N ILE A 135 7.32 7.09 -14.68
CA ILE A 135 7.83 7.68 -13.46
C ILE A 135 6.69 8.38 -12.73
N LYS A 136 6.49 7.96 -11.48
CA LYS A 136 5.54 8.56 -10.55
C LYS A 136 6.24 8.88 -9.25
N CYS A 137 6.03 10.08 -8.73
CA CYS A 137 6.58 10.52 -7.46
C CYS A 137 5.53 11.32 -6.69
N ASP A 138 5.00 10.73 -5.62
CA ASP A 138 3.98 11.34 -4.78
C ASP A 138 4.56 11.71 -3.41
N ASN A 139 4.22 12.92 -2.94
CA ASN A 139 4.50 13.31 -1.56
C ASN A 139 3.38 12.75 -0.65
N MET A 140 3.75 11.80 0.19
CA MET A 140 2.80 11.15 1.11
C MET A 140 2.31 12.08 2.23
N VAL A 141 3.10 13.10 2.58
CA VAL A 141 2.67 14.13 3.54
C VAL A 141 1.54 14.96 2.95
N ASP A 142 1.66 15.37 1.69
CA ASP A 142 0.61 16.12 1.00
C ASP A 142 -0.67 15.27 0.80
N GLN A 143 -0.50 13.97 0.51
CA GLN A 143 -1.63 13.03 0.44
C GLN A 143 -2.35 12.93 1.79
N PHE A 144 -1.61 12.84 2.88
CA PHE A 144 -2.19 12.78 4.22
C PHE A 144 -2.99 14.03 4.54
N HIS A 145 -2.45 15.23 4.26
CA HIS A 145 -3.15 16.50 4.50
C HIS A 145 -4.41 16.64 3.64
N LYS A 146 -4.33 16.33 2.33
CA LYS A 146 -5.49 16.37 1.42
C LYS A 146 -6.60 15.41 1.83
N ASN A 147 -6.24 14.22 2.33
CA ASN A 147 -7.23 13.25 2.81
C ASN A 147 -7.90 13.73 4.10
N LYS A 148 -7.14 14.40 4.99
CA LYS A 148 -7.68 14.97 6.22
C LYS A 148 -8.66 16.11 5.95
N GLU A 149 -8.35 17.01 5.02
CA GLU A 149 -9.24 18.09 4.60
C GLU A 149 -10.54 17.57 3.98
N LYS A 150 -10.44 16.56 3.08
CA LYS A 150 -11.63 15.94 2.46
C LYS A 150 -12.56 15.29 3.50
N GLN A 151 -12.03 14.70 4.55
CA GLN A 151 -12.84 14.06 5.60
C GLN A 151 -13.58 15.08 6.47
N GLN A 152 -13.09 16.31 6.60
CA GLN A 152 -13.76 17.37 7.37
C GLN A 152 -14.91 18.01 6.61
N ASP A 153 -14.87 18.03 5.27
CA ASP A 153 -15.87 18.70 4.43
C ASP A 153 -16.97 17.75 3.90
N GLU A 154 -16.82 16.44 4.02
CA GLU A 154 -17.87 15.53 3.53
C GLU A 154 -19.01 15.38 4.55
N PRO A 155 -20.26 15.74 4.16
CA PRO A 155 -21.42 15.44 4.98
C PRO A 155 -21.55 13.92 5.15
N LYS A 156 -21.73 13.46 6.40
CA LYS A 156 -21.95 12.03 6.71
C LYS A 156 -23.14 11.51 5.91
N ARG A 157 -22.88 10.81 4.82
CA ARG A 157 -23.90 10.18 3.99
C ARG A 157 -24.27 8.81 4.57
N PRO A 158 -25.55 8.44 4.60
CA PRO A 158 -25.99 7.16 5.15
C PRO A 158 -25.56 5.95 4.30
N LEU A 159 -25.13 6.18 3.06
CA LEU A 159 -24.70 5.15 2.13
C LEU A 159 -23.45 5.60 1.38
N GLY A 160 -22.41 4.76 1.35
CA GLY A 160 -21.21 4.93 0.54
C GLY A 160 -21.12 3.82 -0.50
N VAL A 161 -20.76 4.16 -1.74
CA VAL A 161 -20.46 3.19 -2.81
C VAL A 161 -18.96 3.26 -3.10
N LEU A 162 -18.27 2.13 -2.95
CA LEU A 162 -16.88 1.97 -3.37
C LEU A 162 -16.85 1.25 -4.72
N ALA A 163 -16.30 1.91 -5.74
CA ALA A 163 -16.03 1.30 -7.02
C ALA A 163 -14.52 1.26 -7.26
N VAL A 164 -13.99 0.09 -7.61
CA VAL A 164 -12.61 -0.07 -8.08
C VAL A 164 -12.66 -0.11 -9.61
N VAL A 165 -12.07 0.89 -10.24
CA VAL A 165 -11.96 0.97 -11.70
C VAL A 165 -10.49 0.89 -12.07
N SER A 166 -10.18 0.04 -13.07
CA SER A 166 -8.88 0.02 -13.73
C SER A 166 -8.87 1.14 -14.78
N GLY A 167 -7.97 2.10 -14.65
CA GLY A 167 -7.71 3.11 -15.67
C GLY A 167 -6.71 2.62 -16.69
#